data_e643a67d72598a44b0e9358b8b72e187
#
_entry.id   e643a67d72598a44b0e9358b8b72e187
#
_cell.length_a   1.000
_cell.length_b   1.000
_cell.length_c   1.000
_cell.angle_alpha   90.00
_cell.angle_beta   90.00
_cell.angle_gamma   90.00
#
_symmetry.space_group_name_H-M   'P 1'
#
loop_
_entity.id
_entity.type
_entity.pdbx_description
1 polymer ?
#
loop_
_entity_poly.entity_id
_entity_poly.type
_entity_poly.pdbx_seq_one_letter_code
_entity_poly.pdbx_strand_id
1 'polypeptide(L)'
;MKALRKARQNGIERLENYLVKLIKDPGDDRNQPAGIRLLLSLLKGVSFVFAGVVSVRYFLYRTGIMRRYPLGIQVISIGNVTAGGTGKTPVTEIFARTLAAEGRKVAILSRGYRRKEAPWWQRVFTQVIEPPLVVSDGKRVLLDSATGGDEPYMLASNLPGVAVVVDRNRVKAGRYAIKRLGCDTIILDDGFQYQKLKHSVEVVLVDSTNPFGNGNMLPRGILREPAGNLKRADIIFLTKCRGDVSGVKREIRKYNDTADIVACNHAPKVLKDVWSRQEYPLSWLEGKKLCTLSGIASPKGFENSLRGLGAKVVWCDRYADHHRYDSSEVLYALNRTADMGADALVTTEKDAVRFPRLETTPVRCLYLRIAIEILEGAESFTQIINRICFKRG
;
A
#
# COMPACT_ATOMS: atom_id res chain seq x y z
N MET A 1 13.24 3.38 34.26
CA MET A 1 12.09 3.80 33.41
C MET A 1 12.14 3.31 31.97
N LYS A 2 13.25 3.43 31.22
CA LYS A 2 13.36 2.93 29.82
C LYS A 2 13.12 1.41 29.68
N ALA A 3 13.65 0.58 30.58
CA ALA A 3 13.46 -0.88 30.55
C ALA A 3 11.99 -1.31 30.78
N LEU A 4 11.28 -0.64 31.69
CA LEU A 4 9.85 -0.89 31.96
C LEU A 4 8.96 -0.45 30.77
N ARG A 5 9.29 0.66 30.12
CA ARG A 5 8.61 1.08 28.89
C ARG A 5 8.83 0.07 27.75
N LYS A 6 10.06 -0.42 27.58
CA LYS A 6 10.41 -1.43 26.56
C LYS A 6 9.71 -2.78 26.84
N ALA A 7 9.66 -3.22 28.10
CA ALA A 7 8.95 -4.44 28.49
C ALA A 7 7.42 -4.34 28.26
N ARG A 8 6.81 -3.19 28.58
CA ARG A 8 5.38 -2.92 28.34
C ARG A 8 5.07 -2.86 26.83
N GLN A 9 5.97 -2.25 26.04
CA GLN A 9 5.85 -2.16 24.59
C GLN A 9 5.96 -3.56 23.96
N ASN A 10 6.91 -4.40 24.38
CA ASN A 10 7.03 -5.78 23.95
C ASN A 10 5.82 -6.66 24.32
N GLY A 11 5.16 -6.39 25.46
CA GLY A 11 3.93 -7.08 25.87
C GLY A 11 2.74 -6.73 24.97
N ILE A 12 2.58 -5.44 24.64
CA ILE A 12 1.52 -4.96 23.73
C ILE A 12 1.74 -5.50 22.34
N GLU A 13 2.97 -5.46 21.81
CA GLU A 13 3.31 -6.01 20.49
C GLU A 13 3.06 -7.54 20.40
N ARG A 14 3.35 -8.28 21.48
CA ARG A 14 3.03 -9.73 21.54
C ARG A 14 1.53 -9.98 21.48
N LEU A 15 0.75 -9.18 22.22
CA LEU A 15 -0.70 -9.27 22.22
C LEU A 15 -1.28 -8.89 20.84
N GLU A 16 -0.81 -7.79 20.25
CA GLU A 16 -1.21 -7.39 18.88
C GLU A 16 -0.88 -8.47 17.87
N ASN A 17 0.33 -9.02 17.88
CA ASN A 17 0.73 -10.10 16.98
C ASN A 17 -0.11 -11.35 17.17
N TYR A 18 -0.46 -11.69 18.41
CA TYR A 18 -1.32 -12.81 18.72
C TYR A 18 -2.75 -12.59 18.20
N LEU A 19 -3.34 -11.41 18.43
CA LEU A 19 -4.65 -11.03 17.92
C LEU A 19 -4.68 -11.00 16.38
N VAL A 20 -3.64 -10.43 15.75
CA VAL A 20 -3.50 -10.42 14.29
C VAL A 20 -3.42 -11.83 13.73
N LYS A 21 -2.70 -12.74 14.41
CA LYS A 21 -2.64 -14.15 14.02
C LYS A 21 -4.02 -14.81 14.11
N LEU A 22 -4.74 -14.64 15.22
CA LEU A 22 -6.10 -15.16 15.39
C LEU A 22 -7.09 -14.65 14.35
N ILE A 23 -6.96 -13.37 13.93
CA ILE A 23 -7.81 -12.75 12.92
C ILE A 23 -7.47 -13.25 11.51
N LYS A 24 -6.21 -13.50 11.23
CA LYS A 24 -5.72 -13.95 9.92
C LYS A 24 -5.80 -15.46 9.72
N ASP A 25 -5.81 -16.22 10.81
CA ASP A 25 -5.78 -17.68 10.76
C ASP A 25 -7.17 -18.19 10.32
N PRO A 26 -7.26 -18.94 9.22
CA PRO A 26 -8.49 -19.63 8.82
C PRO A 26 -8.79 -20.86 9.70
N GLY A 27 -8.02 -21.09 10.78
CA GLY A 27 -8.14 -22.25 11.67
C GLY A 27 -9.52 -22.43 12.29
N ASP A 28 -9.82 -23.68 12.71
CA ASP A 28 -11.08 -24.03 13.36
C ASP A 28 -11.15 -23.40 14.77
N ASP A 29 -12.09 -22.48 14.96
CA ASP A 29 -12.35 -21.82 16.24
C ASP A 29 -12.66 -22.83 17.38
N ARG A 30 -13.05 -24.05 17.03
CA ARG A 30 -13.44 -25.12 17.99
C ARG A 30 -12.27 -25.59 18.83
N ASN A 31 -11.05 -25.51 18.31
CA ASN A 31 -9.84 -25.96 18.99
C ASN A 31 -9.24 -24.91 19.93
N GLN A 32 -9.88 -23.73 20.06
CA GLN A 32 -9.41 -22.64 20.91
C GLN A 32 -9.95 -22.75 22.35
N PRO A 33 -9.22 -22.27 23.36
CA PRO A 33 -9.73 -22.17 24.74
C PRO A 33 -11.07 -21.43 24.84
N ALA A 34 -11.91 -21.79 25.82
CA ALA A 34 -13.27 -21.28 25.95
C ALA A 34 -13.36 -19.73 25.95
N GLY A 35 -12.44 -19.04 26.67
CA GLY A 35 -12.39 -17.57 26.69
C GLY A 35 -12.07 -16.97 25.32
N ILE A 36 -11.18 -17.60 24.54
CA ILE A 36 -10.87 -17.16 23.17
C ILE A 36 -12.05 -17.40 22.24
N ARG A 37 -12.74 -18.54 22.36
CA ARG A 37 -13.95 -18.82 21.58
C ARG A 37 -15.05 -17.77 21.82
N LEU A 38 -15.25 -17.38 23.07
CA LEU A 38 -16.18 -16.31 23.41
C LEU A 38 -15.80 -14.99 22.77
N LEU A 39 -14.53 -14.60 22.87
CA LEU A 39 -14.01 -13.39 22.19
C LEU A 39 -14.21 -13.42 20.69
N LEU A 40 -13.87 -14.55 20.04
CA LEU A 40 -14.05 -14.72 18.60
C LEU A 40 -15.53 -14.65 18.18
N SER A 41 -16.43 -15.19 19.00
CA SER A 41 -17.88 -15.12 18.79
C SER A 41 -18.40 -13.68 18.91
N LEU A 42 -17.93 -12.92 19.89
CA LEU A 42 -18.25 -11.49 20.04
C LEU A 42 -17.73 -10.69 18.84
N LEU A 43 -16.48 -10.91 18.44
CA LEU A 43 -15.91 -10.26 17.25
C LEU A 43 -16.71 -10.61 15.98
N LYS A 44 -17.21 -11.86 15.87
CA LYS A 44 -18.07 -12.27 14.76
C LYS A 44 -19.42 -11.53 14.77
N GLY A 45 -20.04 -11.35 15.94
CA GLY A 45 -21.25 -10.53 16.09
C GLY A 45 -21.02 -9.09 15.63
N VAL A 46 -19.92 -8.45 16.06
CA VAL A 46 -19.55 -7.10 15.61
C VAL A 46 -19.29 -7.06 14.09
N SER A 47 -18.71 -8.12 13.52
CA SER A 47 -18.48 -8.21 12.06
C SER A 47 -19.78 -8.24 11.27
N PHE A 48 -20.84 -8.88 11.77
CA PHE A 48 -22.16 -8.85 11.13
C PHE A 48 -22.74 -7.44 11.12
N VAL A 49 -22.64 -6.70 12.23
CA VAL A 49 -23.06 -5.30 12.30
C VAL A 49 -22.26 -4.46 11.29
N PHE A 50 -20.95 -4.63 11.27
CA PHE A 50 -20.08 -3.93 10.31
C PHE A 50 -20.45 -4.26 8.86
N ALA A 51 -20.69 -5.54 8.54
CA ALA A 51 -21.16 -5.98 7.22
C ALA A 51 -22.49 -5.32 6.84
N GLY A 52 -23.44 -5.22 7.77
CA GLY A 52 -24.70 -4.52 7.59
C GLY A 52 -24.50 -3.05 7.24
N VAL A 53 -23.67 -2.33 8.01
CA VAL A 53 -23.36 -0.91 7.77
C VAL A 53 -22.73 -0.71 6.38
N VAL A 54 -21.76 -1.55 6.01
CA VAL A 54 -21.10 -1.48 4.70
C VAL A 54 -22.11 -1.76 3.57
N SER A 55 -22.98 -2.76 3.74
CA SER A 55 -23.98 -3.13 2.75
C SER A 55 -25.05 -2.05 2.57
N VAL A 56 -25.54 -1.46 3.66
CA VAL A 56 -26.49 -0.34 3.63
C VAL A 56 -25.85 0.87 2.93
N ARG A 57 -24.61 1.22 3.30
CA ARG A 57 -23.90 2.31 2.64
C ARG A 57 -23.75 2.07 1.14
N TYR A 58 -23.39 0.85 0.72
CA TYR A 58 -23.30 0.49 -0.69
C TYR A 58 -24.65 0.61 -1.40
N PHE A 59 -25.74 0.12 -0.76
CA PHE A 59 -27.09 0.23 -1.26
C PHE A 59 -27.50 1.69 -1.47
N LEU A 60 -27.23 2.58 -0.51
CA LEU A 60 -27.55 4.01 -0.60
C LEU A 60 -26.82 4.70 -1.78
N TYR A 61 -25.56 4.31 -2.07
CA TYR A 61 -24.86 4.81 -3.25
C TYR A 61 -25.40 4.19 -4.56
N ARG A 62 -25.81 2.92 -4.54
CA ARG A 62 -26.34 2.23 -5.71
C ARG A 62 -27.70 2.78 -6.13
N THR A 63 -28.57 3.08 -5.18
CA THR A 63 -29.91 3.65 -5.41
C THR A 63 -29.89 5.15 -5.72
N GLY A 64 -28.74 5.82 -5.57
CA GLY A 64 -28.62 7.27 -5.81
C GLY A 64 -29.06 8.13 -4.63
N ILE A 65 -29.51 7.55 -3.50
CA ILE A 65 -29.83 8.31 -2.27
C ILE A 65 -28.58 9.05 -1.80
N MET A 66 -27.41 8.39 -1.81
CA MET A 66 -26.14 9.07 -1.62
C MET A 66 -25.52 9.42 -2.98
N ARG A 67 -25.20 10.70 -3.16
CA ARG A 67 -24.71 11.24 -4.42
C ARG A 67 -23.29 10.79 -4.75
N ARG A 68 -23.08 10.30 -5.98
CA ARG A 68 -21.75 10.08 -6.58
C ARG A 68 -21.41 11.27 -7.46
N TYR A 69 -20.19 11.80 -7.30
CA TYR A 69 -19.72 12.97 -8.03
C TYR A 69 -18.87 12.53 -9.22
N PRO A 70 -19.32 12.80 -10.48
CA PRO A 70 -18.44 12.65 -11.64
C PRO A 70 -17.44 13.82 -11.69
N LEU A 71 -16.26 13.58 -12.23
CA LEU A 71 -15.25 14.62 -12.47
C LEU A 71 -15.18 15.04 -13.95
N GLY A 72 -15.86 14.34 -14.86
CA GLY A 72 -15.81 14.62 -16.29
C GLY A 72 -14.53 14.14 -17.00
N ILE A 73 -13.71 13.38 -16.30
CA ILE A 73 -12.48 12.77 -16.82
C ILE A 73 -12.39 11.30 -16.37
N GLN A 74 -11.36 10.57 -16.87
CA GLN A 74 -11.13 9.19 -16.46
C GLN A 74 -10.72 9.10 -14.99
N VAL A 75 -11.39 8.23 -14.22
CA VAL A 75 -11.12 7.98 -12.81
C VAL A 75 -10.95 6.47 -12.61
N ILE A 76 -9.73 6.06 -12.31
CA ILE A 76 -9.37 4.68 -12.04
C ILE A 76 -9.28 4.48 -10.53
N SER A 77 -10.06 3.57 -9.99
CA SER A 77 -9.98 3.18 -8.59
C SER A 77 -9.07 1.97 -8.46
N ILE A 78 -8.01 2.08 -7.67
CA ILE A 78 -7.15 0.94 -7.32
C ILE A 78 -7.35 0.67 -5.85
N GLY A 79 -7.79 -0.54 -5.50
CA GLY A 79 -8.08 -0.88 -4.12
C GLY A 79 -8.17 -2.38 -3.88
N ASN A 80 -8.66 -2.77 -2.72
CA ASN A 80 -8.78 -4.18 -2.35
C ASN A 80 -9.99 -4.41 -1.42
N VAL A 81 -10.42 -5.66 -1.33
CA VAL A 81 -11.53 -6.06 -0.45
C VAL A 81 -11.07 -6.44 0.96
N THR A 82 -9.78 -6.68 1.16
CA THR A 82 -9.18 -7.11 2.44
C THR A 82 -8.38 -6.01 3.10
N ALA A 83 -8.21 -6.05 4.40
CA ALA A 83 -7.24 -5.25 5.13
C ALA A 83 -5.84 -5.89 5.02
N GLY A 84 -4.79 -5.05 4.95
CA GLY A 84 -3.40 -5.49 4.90
C GLY A 84 -2.66 -5.07 3.63
N GLY A 85 -1.41 -5.49 3.52
CA GLY A 85 -0.50 -5.16 2.43
C GLY A 85 -0.71 -6.03 1.20
N THR A 86 -1.68 -5.70 0.37
CA THR A 86 -1.98 -6.41 -0.89
C THR A 86 -1.11 -5.96 -2.08
N GLY A 87 -0.17 -5.04 -1.87
CA GLY A 87 0.69 -4.54 -2.94
C GLY A 87 0.07 -3.41 -3.79
N LYS A 88 -0.82 -2.60 -3.20
CA LYS A 88 -1.47 -1.48 -3.92
C LYS A 88 -0.47 -0.50 -4.54
N THR A 89 0.49 -0.03 -3.77
CA THR A 89 1.43 1.02 -4.21
C THR A 89 2.20 0.65 -5.49
N PRO A 90 2.79 -0.55 -5.61
CA PRO A 90 3.42 -0.97 -6.87
C PRO A 90 2.45 -1.11 -8.05
N VAL A 91 1.19 -1.53 -7.80
CA VAL A 91 0.16 -1.60 -8.86
C VAL A 91 -0.28 -0.19 -9.26
N THR A 92 -0.46 0.72 -8.32
CA THR A 92 -0.72 2.14 -8.58
C THR A 92 0.41 2.75 -9.42
N GLU A 93 1.65 2.40 -9.11
CA GLU A 93 2.83 2.87 -9.85
C GLU A 93 2.86 2.39 -11.29
N ILE A 94 2.59 1.10 -11.56
CA ILE A 94 2.61 0.59 -12.95
C ILE A 94 1.48 1.23 -13.78
N PHE A 95 0.27 1.38 -13.23
CA PHE A 95 -0.81 2.08 -13.92
C PHE A 95 -0.45 3.54 -14.22
N ALA A 96 0.03 4.27 -13.24
CA ALA A 96 0.38 5.68 -13.41
C ALA A 96 1.50 5.88 -14.43
N ARG A 97 2.54 5.04 -14.37
CA ARG A 97 3.68 5.06 -15.30
C ARG A 97 3.25 4.76 -16.74
N THR A 98 2.45 3.70 -16.92
CA THR A 98 1.99 3.31 -18.26
C THR A 98 1.07 4.37 -18.85
N LEU A 99 0.10 4.89 -18.09
CA LEU A 99 -0.79 5.95 -18.57
C LEU A 99 -0.04 7.25 -18.90
N ALA A 100 0.96 7.61 -18.09
CA ALA A 100 1.79 8.78 -18.38
C ALA A 100 2.66 8.58 -19.63
N ALA A 101 3.17 7.36 -19.87
CA ALA A 101 3.89 7.01 -21.10
C ALA A 101 3.01 7.09 -22.35
N GLU A 102 1.70 6.80 -22.21
CA GLU A 102 0.68 6.98 -23.26
C GLU A 102 0.21 8.45 -23.40
N GLY A 103 0.91 9.40 -22.79
CA GLY A 103 0.66 10.83 -22.93
C GLY A 103 -0.46 11.38 -22.03
N ARG A 104 -1.01 10.60 -21.10
CA ARG A 104 -2.03 11.08 -20.16
C ARG A 104 -1.41 11.95 -19.06
N LYS A 105 -2.10 13.02 -18.68
CA LYS A 105 -1.73 13.86 -17.53
C LYS A 105 -2.34 13.28 -16.26
N VAL A 106 -1.59 12.41 -15.60
CA VAL A 106 -2.07 11.60 -14.48
C VAL A 106 -1.92 12.32 -13.15
N ALA A 107 -2.94 12.22 -12.29
CA ALA A 107 -2.81 12.53 -10.87
C ALA A 107 -3.21 11.34 -10.01
N ILE A 108 -2.40 11.02 -9.01
CA ILE A 108 -2.71 10.04 -7.97
C ILE A 108 -3.32 10.78 -6.79
N LEU A 109 -4.51 10.32 -6.34
CA LEU A 109 -5.17 10.86 -5.16
C LEU A 109 -5.07 9.88 -4.00
N SER A 110 -4.36 10.26 -2.95
CA SER A 110 -4.21 9.46 -1.72
C SER A 110 -4.96 10.08 -0.54
N ARG A 111 -5.22 9.27 0.49
CA ARG A 111 -5.95 9.69 1.71
C ARG A 111 -5.10 10.52 2.66
N GLY A 112 -3.79 10.27 2.68
CA GLY A 112 -2.94 10.77 3.73
C GLY A 112 -3.19 10.01 5.04
N TYR A 113 -2.41 8.98 5.27
CA TYR A 113 -2.49 8.18 6.49
C TYR A 113 -1.79 8.94 7.63
N ARG A 114 -2.42 9.01 8.83
CA ARG A 114 -1.90 9.63 10.06
C ARG A 114 -1.66 11.15 10.04
N ARG A 115 -2.28 11.90 9.15
CA ARG A 115 -2.25 13.37 9.25
C ARG A 115 -2.87 13.80 10.59
N LYS A 116 -2.18 14.64 11.38
CA LYS A 116 -2.78 15.36 12.50
C LYS A 116 -3.73 16.40 11.91
N GLU A 117 -5.01 16.18 12.04
CA GLU A 117 -6.03 17.13 11.60
C GLU A 117 -6.42 18.02 12.76
N ALA A 118 -6.79 19.26 12.43
CA ALA A 118 -7.45 20.15 13.38
C ALA A 118 -8.73 19.47 13.92
N PRO A 119 -9.05 19.61 15.21
CA PRO A 119 -10.25 19.07 15.81
C PRO A 119 -11.50 19.44 15.02
N TRP A 120 -12.48 18.54 14.94
CA TRP A 120 -13.70 18.73 14.14
C TRP A 120 -14.46 20.01 14.46
N TRP A 121 -14.45 20.47 15.71
CA TRP A 121 -15.09 21.70 16.17
C TRP A 121 -14.42 22.95 15.59
N GLN A 122 -13.08 22.98 15.40
CA GLN A 122 -12.42 24.07 14.72
C GLN A 122 -12.83 24.16 13.25
N ARG A 123 -13.10 23.03 12.59
CA ARG A 123 -13.57 22.98 11.20
C ARG A 123 -15.00 23.48 11.01
N VAL A 124 -15.84 23.34 12.03
CA VAL A 124 -17.22 23.84 11.99
C VAL A 124 -17.25 25.36 12.10
N PHE A 125 -16.35 25.94 12.88
CA PHE A 125 -16.30 27.39 13.15
C PHE A 125 -15.39 28.15 12.18
N THR A 126 -14.36 27.51 11.59
CA THR A 126 -13.54 28.14 10.57
C THR A 126 -13.99 27.64 9.19
N GLN A 127 -14.68 28.46 8.43
CA GLN A 127 -15.08 28.17 7.04
C GLN A 127 -13.87 28.12 6.06
N VAL A 128 -12.66 27.99 6.56
CA VAL A 128 -11.44 27.92 5.75
C VAL A 128 -11.36 26.54 5.10
N ILE A 129 -11.72 26.47 3.83
CA ILE A 129 -11.51 25.29 2.99
C ILE A 129 -10.03 25.24 2.64
N GLU A 130 -9.22 24.61 3.49
CA GLU A 130 -7.81 24.38 3.18
C GLU A 130 -7.66 23.66 1.83
N PRO A 131 -6.72 24.07 0.97
CA PRO A 131 -6.43 23.35 -0.27
C PRO A 131 -5.94 21.92 0.04
N PRO A 132 -6.07 20.96 -0.91
CA PRO A 132 -5.45 19.66 -0.75
C PRO A 132 -3.92 19.81 -0.71
N LEU A 133 -3.23 18.87 -0.05
CA LEU A 133 -1.77 18.83 -0.05
C LEU A 133 -1.29 18.31 -1.40
N VAL A 134 -0.44 19.06 -2.06
CA VAL A 134 0.22 18.67 -3.31
C VAL A 134 1.61 18.15 -2.96
N VAL A 135 1.78 16.83 -2.98
CA VAL A 135 3.09 16.18 -2.73
C VAL A 135 3.98 16.29 -3.96
N SER A 136 3.38 16.16 -5.15
CA SER A 136 4.04 16.42 -6.44
C SER A 136 3.07 17.12 -7.38
N ASP A 137 3.56 18.11 -8.10
CA ASP A 137 2.80 18.79 -9.17
C ASP A 137 3.02 18.12 -10.55
N GLY A 138 3.76 17.01 -10.58
CA GLY A 138 4.18 16.30 -11.78
C GLY A 138 5.54 16.77 -12.30
N LYS A 139 6.00 17.97 -11.93
CA LYS A 139 7.32 18.49 -12.34
C LYS A 139 8.37 18.30 -11.25
N ARG A 140 7.98 18.46 -9.99
CA ARG A 140 8.87 18.31 -8.83
C ARG A 140 8.08 17.84 -7.60
N VAL A 141 8.80 17.21 -6.69
CA VAL A 141 8.29 16.83 -5.37
C VAL A 141 8.34 18.07 -4.48
N LEU A 142 7.19 18.44 -3.89
CA LEU A 142 7.00 19.68 -3.14
C LEU A 142 6.99 19.47 -1.62
N LEU A 143 6.69 18.25 -1.17
CA LEU A 143 6.56 17.90 0.25
C LEU A 143 7.38 16.65 0.55
N ASP A 144 7.89 16.56 1.77
CA ASP A 144 8.58 15.38 2.30
C ASP A 144 7.61 14.28 2.78
N SER A 145 8.16 13.13 3.20
CA SER A 145 7.39 12.01 3.72
C SER A 145 6.70 12.32 5.06
N ALA A 146 7.25 13.28 5.85
CA ALA A 146 6.68 13.65 7.14
C ALA A 146 5.36 14.42 6.97
N THR A 147 5.30 15.29 5.97
CA THR A 147 4.15 16.15 5.66
C THR A 147 3.17 15.47 4.71
N GLY A 148 3.67 14.88 3.62
CA GLY A 148 2.87 14.27 2.56
C GLY A 148 2.40 12.85 2.87
N GLY A 149 3.11 12.14 3.76
CA GLY A 149 2.95 10.72 4.04
C GLY A 149 3.93 9.85 3.25
N ASP A 150 4.28 8.69 3.81
CA ASP A 150 5.33 7.81 3.26
C ASP A 150 4.98 7.31 1.85
N GLU A 151 3.79 6.74 1.66
CA GLU A 151 3.37 6.18 0.37
C GLU A 151 3.15 7.25 -0.72
N PRO A 152 2.48 8.39 -0.46
CA PRO A 152 2.41 9.48 -1.43
C PRO A 152 3.76 10.05 -1.82
N TYR A 153 4.68 10.21 -0.86
CA TYR A 153 6.04 10.68 -1.13
C TYR A 153 6.83 9.69 -1.99
N MET A 154 6.71 8.38 -1.69
CA MET A 154 7.34 7.32 -2.47
C MET A 154 6.83 7.31 -3.91
N LEU A 155 5.50 7.39 -4.12
CA LEU A 155 4.89 7.49 -5.45
C LEU A 155 5.39 8.75 -6.20
N ALA A 156 5.42 9.91 -5.53
CA ALA A 156 5.89 11.16 -6.12
C ALA A 156 7.38 11.07 -6.55
N SER A 157 8.21 10.43 -5.73
CA SER A 157 9.64 10.24 -6.01
C SER A 157 9.91 9.28 -7.17
N ASN A 158 9.02 8.28 -7.36
CA ASN A 158 9.18 7.23 -8.38
C ASN A 158 8.54 7.56 -9.73
N LEU A 159 7.68 8.58 -9.76
CA LEU A 159 6.83 8.89 -10.91
C LEU A 159 7.01 10.35 -11.36
N PRO A 160 8.18 10.69 -11.95
CA PRO A 160 8.32 11.98 -12.63
C PRO A 160 7.23 12.12 -13.70
N GLY A 161 6.61 13.28 -13.80
CA GLY A 161 5.50 13.54 -14.73
C GLY A 161 4.11 13.26 -14.15
N VAL A 162 3.99 12.65 -12.97
CA VAL A 162 2.71 12.34 -12.31
C VAL A 162 2.49 13.23 -11.10
N ALA A 163 1.33 13.87 -11.04
CA ALA A 163 0.95 14.63 -9.85
C ALA A 163 0.51 13.70 -8.72
N VAL A 164 0.83 14.06 -7.47
CA VAL A 164 0.37 13.32 -6.28
C VAL A 164 -0.29 14.29 -5.31
N VAL A 165 -1.56 14.07 -5.03
CA VAL A 165 -2.39 14.97 -4.24
C VAL A 165 -3.03 14.21 -3.07
N VAL A 166 -2.94 14.76 -1.88
CA VAL A 166 -3.41 14.15 -0.64
C VAL A 166 -4.56 14.95 -0.03
N ASP A 167 -5.71 14.30 0.10
CA ASP A 167 -6.87 14.83 0.82
C ASP A 167 -7.84 13.70 1.15
N ARG A 168 -8.52 13.74 2.30
CA ARG A 168 -9.61 12.80 2.62
C ARG A 168 -10.80 12.98 1.68
N ASN A 169 -11.07 14.20 1.23
CA ASN A 169 -12.09 14.47 0.23
C ASN A 169 -11.50 14.39 -1.19
N ARG A 170 -11.52 13.17 -1.76
CA ARG A 170 -10.99 12.92 -3.12
C ARG A 170 -11.74 13.70 -4.21
N VAL A 171 -13.00 14.07 -3.99
CA VAL A 171 -13.72 14.93 -4.93
C VAL A 171 -13.08 16.32 -5.00
N LYS A 172 -12.71 16.88 -3.83
CA LYS A 172 -11.97 18.16 -3.75
C LYS A 172 -10.60 18.04 -4.39
N ALA A 173 -9.84 17.00 -4.02
CA ALA A 173 -8.52 16.74 -4.58
C ALA A 173 -8.55 16.54 -6.10
N GLY A 174 -9.52 15.78 -6.61
CA GLY A 174 -9.69 15.57 -8.05
C GLY A 174 -10.03 16.86 -8.80
N ARG A 175 -10.95 17.66 -8.27
CA ARG A 175 -11.25 18.98 -8.87
C ARG A 175 -10.03 19.92 -8.88
N TYR A 176 -9.20 19.85 -7.84
CA TYR A 176 -7.96 20.62 -7.77
C TYR A 176 -6.96 20.13 -8.82
N ALA A 177 -6.74 18.81 -8.93
CA ALA A 177 -5.85 18.21 -9.91
C ALA A 177 -6.24 18.60 -11.36
N ILE A 178 -7.54 18.61 -11.67
CA ILE A 178 -8.04 19.04 -12.98
C ILE A 178 -7.80 20.54 -13.20
N LYS A 179 -8.27 21.36 -12.27
CA LYS A 179 -8.32 22.82 -12.49
C LYS A 179 -6.97 23.51 -12.35
N ARG A 180 -6.10 23.02 -11.45
CA ARG A 180 -4.82 23.67 -11.11
C ARG A 180 -3.61 22.98 -11.71
N LEU A 181 -3.67 21.63 -11.89
CA LEU A 181 -2.55 20.87 -12.43
C LEU A 181 -2.80 20.40 -13.87
N GLY A 182 -4.00 20.63 -14.42
CA GLY A 182 -4.35 20.27 -15.80
C GLY A 182 -4.42 18.78 -16.06
N CYS A 183 -4.67 17.96 -15.01
CA CYS A 183 -4.75 16.51 -15.15
C CYS A 183 -6.04 16.08 -15.85
N ASP A 184 -5.93 15.07 -16.71
CA ASP A 184 -7.03 14.46 -17.47
C ASP A 184 -7.35 13.03 -17.04
N THR A 185 -6.55 12.47 -16.15
CA THR A 185 -6.68 11.11 -15.64
C THR A 185 -6.38 11.07 -14.15
N ILE A 186 -7.28 10.49 -13.37
CA ILE A 186 -7.15 10.34 -11.91
C ILE A 186 -6.98 8.87 -11.57
N ILE A 187 -6.02 8.56 -10.72
CA ILE A 187 -5.90 7.26 -10.03
C ILE A 187 -6.20 7.47 -8.55
N LEU A 188 -7.17 6.72 -8.02
CA LEU A 188 -7.46 6.69 -6.59
C LEU A 188 -6.63 5.59 -5.94
N ASP A 189 -5.67 5.95 -5.13
CA ASP A 189 -4.98 5.02 -4.25
C ASP A 189 -5.89 4.67 -3.07
N ASP A 190 -6.11 3.35 -2.85
CA ASP A 190 -7.10 2.80 -1.90
C ASP A 190 -8.53 3.33 -2.16
N GLY A 191 -8.96 3.25 -3.43
CA GLY A 191 -10.20 3.84 -3.93
C GLY A 191 -11.45 2.99 -3.78
N PHE A 192 -11.36 1.65 -3.67
CA PHE A 192 -12.48 0.71 -3.79
C PHE A 192 -13.64 1.00 -2.83
N GLN A 193 -13.36 1.44 -1.59
CA GLN A 193 -14.35 1.87 -0.60
C GLN A 193 -14.85 3.30 -0.80
N TYR A 194 -14.23 4.10 -1.69
CA TYR A 194 -14.55 5.52 -1.84
C TYR A 194 -15.65 5.76 -2.89
N GLN A 195 -16.87 5.32 -2.60
CA GLN A 195 -18.04 5.37 -3.50
C GLN A 195 -18.54 6.80 -3.82
N LYS A 196 -18.08 7.82 -3.06
CA LYS A 196 -18.51 9.21 -3.27
C LYS A 196 -18.04 9.79 -4.62
N LEU A 197 -16.95 9.30 -5.17
CA LEU A 197 -16.48 9.64 -6.51
C LEU A 197 -16.95 8.57 -7.50
N LYS A 198 -17.44 8.98 -8.68
CA LYS A 198 -17.79 8.04 -9.73
C LYS A 198 -16.50 7.53 -10.39
N HIS A 199 -16.32 6.22 -10.43
CA HIS A 199 -15.16 5.58 -11.07
C HIS A 199 -15.50 5.17 -12.51
N SER A 200 -14.55 5.29 -13.41
CA SER A 200 -14.64 4.81 -14.79
C SER A 200 -14.14 3.38 -14.93
N VAL A 201 -13.16 3.01 -14.06
CA VAL A 201 -12.54 1.68 -13.99
C VAL A 201 -12.27 1.33 -12.53
N GLU A 202 -12.65 0.11 -12.15
CA GLU A 202 -12.37 -0.48 -10.83
C GLU A 202 -11.31 -1.58 -10.95
N VAL A 203 -10.13 -1.32 -10.43
CA VAL A 203 -9.02 -2.27 -10.30
C VAL A 203 -9.00 -2.80 -8.88
N VAL A 204 -9.17 -4.12 -8.72
CA VAL A 204 -9.20 -4.72 -7.39
C VAL A 204 -8.05 -5.69 -7.22
N LEU A 205 -7.29 -5.52 -6.14
CA LEU A 205 -6.19 -6.40 -5.79
C LEU A 205 -6.67 -7.51 -4.86
N VAL A 206 -6.21 -8.72 -5.16
CA VAL A 206 -6.42 -9.92 -4.34
C VAL A 206 -5.04 -10.54 -4.06
N ASP A 207 -4.74 -10.79 -2.79
CA ASP A 207 -3.52 -11.47 -2.37
C ASP A 207 -3.64 -12.97 -2.62
N SER A 208 -2.83 -13.56 -3.49
CA SER A 208 -2.92 -14.97 -3.85
C SER A 208 -2.65 -15.91 -2.67
N THR A 209 -1.88 -15.45 -1.68
CA THR A 209 -1.51 -16.25 -0.51
C THR A 209 -2.62 -16.31 0.55
N ASN A 210 -3.52 -15.32 0.54
CA ASN A 210 -4.66 -15.25 1.47
C ASN A 210 -5.77 -14.35 0.88
N PRO A 211 -6.53 -14.83 -0.11
CA PRO A 211 -7.43 -14.01 -0.93
C PRO A 211 -8.56 -13.35 -0.12
N PHE A 212 -9.16 -14.09 0.82
CA PHE A 212 -10.30 -13.61 1.61
C PHE A 212 -10.15 -13.84 3.11
N GLY A 213 -8.95 -14.26 3.57
CA GLY A 213 -8.69 -14.59 4.97
C GLY A 213 -9.58 -15.75 5.44
N ASN A 214 -10.16 -15.58 6.60
CA ASN A 214 -11.12 -16.54 7.16
C ASN A 214 -12.58 -16.30 6.69
N GLY A 215 -12.78 -15.51 5.66
CA GLY A 215 -14.10 -15.17 5.10
C GLY A 215 -14.95 -14.20 5.94
N ASN A 216 -14.46 -13.77 7.10
CA ASN A 216 -15.18 -12.83 7.95
C ASN A 216 -14.78 -11.38 7.67
N MET A 217 -15.74 -10.49 7.90
CA MET A 217 -15.49 -9.04 7.89
C MET A 217 -14.67 -8.63 9.13
N LEU A 218 -14.09 -7.43 9.06
CA LEU A 218 -13.53 -6.79 10.26
C LEU A 218 -14.59 -6.66 11.36
N PRO A 219 -14.29 -6.86 12.64
CA PRO A 219 -12.95 -7.16 13.19
C PRO A 219 -12.62 -8.65 13.35
N ARG A 220 -13.54 -9.60 13.07
CA ARG A 220 -13.29 -11.05 13.20
C ARG A 220 -12.35 -11.58 12.10
N GLY A 221 -12.36 -10.99 10.93
CA GLY A 221 -11.53 -11.34 9.78
C GLY A 221 -10.86 -10.13 9.17
N ILE A 222 -10.39 -10.27 7.94
CA ILE A 222 -9.67 -9.22 7.22
C ILE A 222 -10.50 -8.52 6.15
N LEU A 223 -11.74 -8.95 5.90
CA LEU A 223 -12.56 -8.34 4.87
C LEU A 223 -13.03 -6.94 5.28
N ARG A 224 -12.80 -5.95 4.42
CA ARG A 224 -13.29 -4.57 4.51
C ARG A 224 -14.68 -4.41 3.88
N GLU A 225 -14.99 -5.29 2.93
CA GLU A 225 -16.27 -5.39 2.24
C GLU A 225 -16.60 -6.88 2.03
N PRO A 226 -17.87 -7.26 1.89
CA PRO A 226 -18.26 -8.61 1.51
C PRO A 226 -17.54 -9.03 0.22
N ALA A 227 -17.04 -10.27 0.14
CA ALA A 227 -16.34 -10.80 -1.03
C ALA A 227 -17.17 -10.66 -2.32
N GLY A 228 -18.52 -10.78 -2.22
CA GLY A 228 -19.43 -10.55 -3.33
C GLY A 228 -19.37 -9.15 -3.96
N ASN A 229 -18.76 -8.16 -3.28
CA ASN A 229 -18.53 -6.83 -3.86
C ASN A 229 -17.41 -6.84 -4.92
N LEU A 230 -16.66 -7.95 -5.02
CA LEU A 230 -15.67 -8.17 -6.09
C LEU A 230 -16.30 -8.08 -7.50
N LYS A 231 -17.63 -8.34 -7.61
CA LYS A 231 -18.41 -8.15 -8.85
C LYS A 231 -18.32 -6.73 -9.45
N ARG A 232 -17.87 -5.73 -8.69
CA ARG A 232 -17.65 -4.36 -9.22
C ARG A 232 -16.36 -4.21 -9.99
N ALA A 233 -15.41 -5.14 -9.83
CA ALA A 233 -14.12 -5.04 -10.48
C ALA A 233 -14.26 -5.19 -12.01
N ASP A 234 -13.63 -4.28 -12.75
CA ASP A 234 -13.41 -4.42 -14.20
C ASP A 234 -12.21 -5.30 -14.47
N ILE A 235 -11.18 -5.25 -13.62
CA ILE A 235 -9.97 -6.05 -13.69
C ILE A 235 -9.48 -6.40 -12.28
N ILE A 236 -8.98 -7.62 -12.09
CA ILE A 236 -8.48 -8.13 -10.82
C ILE A 236 -6.98 -8.41 -10.93
N PHE A 237 -6.20 -7.74 -10.09
CA PHE A 237 -4.78 -8.03 -9.93
C PHE A 237 -4.58 -9.05 -8.82
N LEU A 238 -4.23 -10.27 -9.21
CA LEU A 238 -3.83 -11.32 -8.29
C LEU A 238 -2.35 -11.12 -7.96
N THR A 239 -2.06 -10.65 -6.74
CA THR A 239 -0.71 -10.27 -6.32
C THR A 239 -0.03 -11.37 -5.52
N LYS A 240 1.32 -11.29 -5.40
CA LYS A 240 2.16 -12.25 -4.68
C LYS A 240 2.04 -13.68 -5.22
N CYS A 241 1.80 -13.83 -6.51
CA CYS A 241 1.68 -15.13 -7.16
C CYS A 241 3.00 -15.90 -7.10
N ARG A 242 2.90 -17.17 -6.68
CA ARG A 242 4.02 -18.13 -6.68
C ARG A 242 3.47 -19.48 -7.11
N GLY A 243 3.97 -20.03 -8.22
CA GLY A 243 3.50 -21.31 -8.75
C GLY A 243 2.05 -21.24 -9.28
N ASP A 244 1.32 -22.37 -9.19
CA ASP A 244 -0.04 -22.48 -9.69
C ASP A 244 -1.04 -21.68 -8.85
N VAL A 245 -1.78 -20.80 -9.51
CA VAL A 245 -2.83 -19.95 -8.92
C VAL A 245 -4.24 -20.31 -9.39
N SER A 246 -4.40 -21.44 -10.08
CA SER A 246 -5.68 -21.89 -10.68
C SER A 246 -6.77 -22.05 -9.61
N GLY A 247 -6.42 -22.52 -8.41
CA GLY A 247 -7.34 -22.66 -7.28
C GLY A 247 -7.90 -21.31 -6.84
N VAL A 248 -7.03 -20.29 -6.70
CA VAL A 248 -7.41 -18.94 -6.30
C VAL A 248 -8.24 -18.27 -7.40
N LYS A 249 -7.89 -18.45 -8.68
CA LYS A 249 -8.69 -17.96 -9.81
C LYS A 249 -10.10 -18.53 -9.78
N ARG A 250 -10.25 -19.85 -9.52
CA ARG A 250 -11.59 -20.48 -9.38
C ARG A 250 -12.39 -19.90 -8.21
N GLU A 251 -11.74 -19.59 -7.10
CA GLU A 251 -12.41 -18.98 -5.96
C GLU A 251 -12.88 -17.54 -6.28
N ILE A 252 -12.04 -16.74 -6.96
CA ILE A 252 -12.40 -15.40 -7.42
C ILE A 252 -13.61 -15.47 -8.38
N ARG A 253 -13.63 -16.44 -9.30
CA ARG A 253 -14.71 -16.61 -10.27
C ARG A 253 -16.08 -16.87 -9.65
N LYS A 254 -16.16 -17.35 -8.40
CA LYS A 254 -17.43 -17.47 -7.65
C LYS A 254 -18.07 -16.11 -7.37
N TYR A 255 -17.29 -15.03 -7.39
CA TYR A 255 -17.74 -13.67 -7.06
C TYR A 255 -17.73 -12.72 -8.26
N ASN A 256 -16.87 -12.98 -9.24
CA ASN A 256 -16.77 -12.19 -10.48
C ASN A 256 -16.32 -13.10 -11.63
N ASP A 257 -17.23 -13.35 -12.54
CA ASP A 257 -17.06 -14.21 -13.73
C ASP A 257 -16.60 -13.43 -14.97
N THR A 258 -16.72 -12.10 -14.96
CA THR A 258 -16.50 -11.23 -16.12
C THR A 258 -15.16 -10.49 -16.11
N ALA A 259 -14.66 -10.10 -14.92
CA ALA A 259 -13.43 -9.32 -14.82
C ALA A 259 -12.22 -10.12 -15.32
N ASP A 260 -11.33 -9.47 -16.06
CA ASP A 260 -10.03 -10.04 -16.39
C ASP A 260 -9.16 -10.23 -15.13
N ILE A 261 -8.37 -11.31 -15.10
CA ILE A 261 -7.45 -11.58 -13.98
C ILE A 261 -6.02 -11.48 -14.50
N VAL A 262 -5.28 -10.54 -13.93
CA VAL A 262 -3.84 -10.37 -14.15
C VAL A 262 -3.10 -10.95 -12.96
N ALA A 263 -2.30 -12.00 -13.18
CA ALA A 263 -1.45 -12.57 -12.14
C ALA A 263 -0.09 -11.86 -12.13
N CYS A 264 0.34 -11.42 -10.95
CA CYS A 264 1.59 -10.68 -10.81
C CYS A 264 2.31 -11.00 -9.49
N ASN A 265 3.59 -10.69 -9.48
CA ASN A 265 4.43 -10.81 -8.30
C ASN A 265 5.18 -9.50 -8.04
N HIS A 266 5.73 -9.40 -6.83
CA HIS A 266 6.65 -8.33 -6.45
C HIS A 266 8.07 -8.82 -6.71
N ALA A 267 8.72 -8.26 -7.73
CA ALA A 267 10.09 -8.61 -8.09
C ALA A 267 11.06 -7.51 -7.65
N PRO A 268 12.20 -7.85 -7.04
CA PRO A 268 13.32 -6.94 -6.89
C PRO A 268 13.74 -6.41 -8.26
N LYS A 269 13.97 -5.10 -8.36
CA LYS A 269 14.32 -4.45 -9.65
C LYS A 269 15.72 -3.88 -9.66
N VAL A 270 16.07 -3.13 -8.61
CA VAL A 270 17.32 -2.39 -8.54
C VAL A 270 17.59 -2.01 -7.08
N LEU A 271 18.85 -1.84 -6.73
CA LEU A 271 19.24 -1.16 -5.49
C LEU A 271 19.44 0.32 -5.79
N LYS A 272 19.06 1.18 -4.84
CA LYS A 272 19.34 2.61 -4.91
C LYS A 272 19.96 3.09 -3.62
N ASP A 273 20.92 3.99 -3.75
CA ASP A 273 21.42 4.72 -2.59
C ASP A 273 20.33 5.64 -2.02
N VAL A 274 20.20 5.66 -0.69
CA VAL A 274 19.13 6.37 0.00
C VAL A 274 19.14 7.87 -0.26
N TRP A 275 20.34 8.48 -0.31
CA TRP A 275 20.50 9.94 -0.41
C TRP A 275 20.87 10.41 -1.82
N SER A 276 21.88 9.77 -2.46
CA SER A 276 22.34 10.16 -3.80
C SER A 276 21.41 9.67 -4.92
N ARG A 277 20.54 8.66 -4.63
CA ARG A 277 19.67 7.99 -5.61
C ARG A 277 20.44 7.24 -6.70
N GLN A 278 21.74 7.05 -6.57
CA GLN A 278 22.53 6.23 -7.48
C GLN A 278 21.99 4.81 -7.52
N GLU A 279 21.86 4.26 -8.73
CA GLU A 279 21.34 2.91 -8.94
C GLU A 279 22.49 1.90 -9.05
N TYR A 280 22.25 0.69 -8.48
CA TYR A 280 23.14 -0.46 -8.55
C TYR A 280 22.33 -1.67 -9.04
N PRO A 281 22.88 -2.47 -9.98
CA PRO A 281 22.20 -3.68 -10.45
C PRO A 281 22.06 -4.70 -9.33
N LEU A 282 21.10 -5.62 -9.42
CA LEU A 282 20.89 -6.67 -8.41
C LEU A 282 22.10 -7.61 -8.28
N SER A 283 22.86 -7.82 -9.37
CA SER A 283 24.10 -8.61 -9.36
C SER A 283 25.18 -8.04 -8.41
N TRP A 284 25.08 -6.75 -8.05
CA TRP A 284 25.95 -6.17 -7.02
C TRP A 284 25.82 -6.89 -5.66
N LEU A 285 24.69 -7.54 -5.38
CA LEU A 285 24.45 -8.25 -4.12
C LEU A 285 25.22 -9.57 -4.00
N GLU A 286 25.66 -10.16 -5.11
CA GLU A 286 26.30 -11.48 -5.12
C GLU A 286 27.56 -11.49 -4.25
N GLY A 287 27.58 -12.39 -3.26
CA GLY A 287 28.68 -12.54 -2.31
C GLY A 287 28.85 -11.41 -1.28
N LYS A 288 28.10 -10.30 -1.40
CA LYS A 288 28.22 -9.15 -0.50
C LYS A 288 27.75 -9.45 0.91
N LYS A 289 28.51 -8.96 1.89
CA LYS A 289 28.11 -8.97 3.30
C LYS A 289 27.23 -7.75 3.59
N LEU A 290 26.03 -7.97 4.06
CA LEU A 290 25.06 -6.90 4.30
C LEU A 290 24.56 -6.88 5.73
N CYS A 291 24.38 -5.68 6.26
CA CYS A 291 23.52 -5.43 7.39
C CYS A 291 22.15 -4.94 6.91
N THR A 292 21.08 -5.22 7.64
CA THR A 292 19.72 -4.77 7.28
C THR A 292 19.09 -3.97 8.40
N LEU A 293 18.35 -2.92 8.03
CA LEU A 293 17.52 -2.11 8.90
C LEU A 293 16.13 -2.03 8.30
N SER A 294 15.10 -2.48 9.04
CA SER A 294 13.74 -2.49 8.52
C SER A 294 12.66 -2.29 9.59
N GLY A 295 11.65 -1.48 9.26
CA GLY A 295 10.43 -1.24 10.05
C GLY A 295 9.18 -1.51 9.20
N ILE A 296 9.02 -2.76 8.76
CA ILE A 296 7.92 -3.24 7.93
C ILE A 296 7.27 -4.49 8.54
N ALA A 297 6.05 -4.80 8.10
CA ALA A 297 5.27 -5.94 8.61
C ALA A 297 5.92 -7.32 8.38
N SER A 298 6.83 -7.47 7.40
CA SER A 298 7.50 -8.74 7.08
C SER A 298 9.01 -8.59 6.90
N PRO A 299 9.78 -8.35 7.98
CA PRO A 299 11.24 -8.17 7.92
C PRO A 299 11.96 -9.39 7.35
N LYS A 300 11.57 -10.58 7.82
CA LYS A 300 12.16 -11.86 7.35
C LYS A 300 11.98 -12.08 5.85
N GLY A 301 10.85 -11.67 5.29
CA GLY A 301 10.60 -11.75 3.84
C GLY A 301 11.58 -10.89 3.03
N PHE A 302 11.85 -9.68 3.50
CA PHE A 302 12.84 -8.78 2.92
C PHE A 302 14.26 -9.36 3.00
N GLU A 303 14.69 -9.84 4.18
CA GLU A 303 15.99 -10.46 4.38
C GLU A 303 16.19 -11.71 3.49
N ASN A 304 15.13 -12.55 3.38
CA ASN A 304 15.17 -13.73 2.50
C ASN A 304 15.26 -13.34 1.02
N SER A 305 14.65 -12.23 0.61
CA SER A 305 14.81 -11.72 -0.76
C SER A 305 16.26 -11.33 -1.05
N LEU A 306 16.95 -10.68 -0.10
CA LEU A 306 18.38 -10.35 -0.25
C LEU A 306 19.26 -11.62 -0.30
N ARG A 307 18.99 -12.62 0.55
CA ARG A 307 19.70 -13.90 0.51
C ARG A 307 19.48 -14.65 -0.81
N GLY A 308 18.25 -14.64 -1.32
CA GLY A 308 17.91 -15.23 -2.63
C GLY A 308 18.61 -14.53 -3.80
N LEU A 309 19.04 -13.27 -3.63
CA LEU A 309 19.86 -12.52 -4.59
C LEU A 309 21.39 -12.70 -4.38
N GLY A 310 21.79 -13.70 -3.57
CA GLY A 310 23.21 -14.04 -3.36
C GLY A 310 23.90 -13.28 -2.24
N ALA A 311 23.22 -12.42 -1.50
CA ALA A 311 23.81 -11.64 -0.42
C ALA A 311 23.96 -12.47 0.89
N LYS A 312 24.99 -12.15 1.67
CA LYS A 312 25.24 -12.70 3.01
C LYS A 312 24.76 -11.68 4.05
N VAL A 313 23.52 -11.85 4.57
CA VAL A 313 22.98 -10.99 5.62
C VAL A 313 23.58 -11.40 6.97
N VAL A 314 24.48 -10.58 7.51
CA VAL A 314 25.26 -10.84 8.73
C VAL A 314 24.65 -10.23 9.99
N TRP A 315 23.84 -9.17 9.86
CA TRP A 315 23.16 -8.52 10.99
C TRP A 315 21.83 -7.93 10.52
N CYS A 316 20.82 -7.95 11.42
CA CYS A 316 19.50 -7.43 11.15
C CYS A 316 19.01 -6.59 12.34
N ASP A 317 18.64 -5.35 12.08
CA ASP A 317 17.91 -4.52 13.04
C ASP A 317 16.46 -4.33 12.57
N ARG A 318 15.51 -4.64 13.46
CA ARG A 318 14.09 -4.70 13.13
C ARG A 318 13.31 -3.80 14.07
N TYR A 319 12.59 -2.88 13.49
CA TYR A 319 11.71 -1.93 14.17
C TYR A 319 10.24 -2.27 13.92
N ALA A 320 9.35 -1.65 14.68
CA ALA A 320 7.91 -1.76 14.45
C ALA A 320 7.52 -1.20 13.08
N ASP A 321 6.43 -1.73 12.50
CA ASP A 321 5.93 -1.24 11.20
C ASP A 321 5.61 0.26 11.29
N HIS A 322 6.01 1.00 10.25
CA HIS A 322 5.91 2.46 10.19
C HIS A 322 6.76 3.23 11.21
N HIS A 323 7.83 2.64 11.73
CA HIS A 323 8.80 3.36 12.59
C HIS A 323 9.37 4.58 11.87
N ARG A 324 9.50 5.70 12.59
CA ARG A 324 10.20 6.89 12.12
C ARG A 324 11.57 6.93 12.78
N TYR A 325 12.57 6.85 11.95
CA TYR A 325 13.95 6.78 12.38
C TYR A 325 14.48 8.18 12.75
N ASP A 326 15.19 8.27 13.86
CA ASP A 326 16.01 9.42 14.16
C ASP A 326 17.44 9.26 13.61
N SER A 327 18.21 10.36 13.60
CA SER A 327 19.58 10.33 13.06
C SER A 327 20.51 9.41 13.84
N SER A 328 20.29 9.26 15.15
CA SER A 328 21.12 8.41 16.02
C SER A 328 20.90 6.93 15.75
N GLU A 329 19.66 6.51 15.47
CA GLU A 329 19.32 5.13 15.11
C GLU A 329 19.95 4.72 13.76
N VAL A 330 19.86 5.59 12.75
CA VAL A 330 20.43 5.32 11.43
C VAL A 330 21.95 5.32 11.49
N LEU A 331 22.56 6.27 12.19
CA LEU A 331 24.02 6.34 12.38
C LEU A 331 24.53 5.13 13.16
N TYR A 332 23.82 4.69 14.20
CA TYR A 332 24.17 3.46 14.93
C TYR A 332 24.19 2.24 13.99
N ALA A 333 23.18 2.06 13.15
CA ALA A 333 23.13 0.96 12.21
C ALA A 333 24.25 1.04 11.16
N LEU A 334 24.57 2.24 10.68
CA LEU A 334 25.67 2.48 9.73
C LEU A 334 27.05 2.19 10.35
N ASN A 335 27.33 2.67 11.56
CA ASN A 335 28.56 2.41 12.28
C ASN A 335 28.69 0.91 12.59
N ARG A 336 27.61 0.26 13.03
CA ARG A 336 27.58 -1.19 13.25
C ARG A 336 27.89 -1.97 11.97
N THR A 337 27.40 -1.49 10.82
CA THR A 337 27.70 -2.06 9.50
C THR A 337 29.18 -1.98 9.18
N ALA A 338 29.82 -0.83 9.45
CA ALA A 338 31.24 -0.62 9.28
C ALA A 338 32.07 -1.53 10.21
N ASP A 339 31.71 -1.58 11.51
CA ASP A 339 32.41 -2.40 12.54
C ASP A 339 32.41 -3.89 12.19
N MET A 340 31.35 -4.36 11.53
CA MET A 340 31.22 -5.75 11.09
C MET A 340 31.91 -6.03 9.74
N GLY A 341 32.55 -5.05 9.14
CA GLY A 341 33.19 -5.17 7.83
C GLY A 341 32.19 -5.56 6.73
N ALA A 342 30.94 -5.10 6.84
CA ALA A 342 29.92 -5.34 5.84
C ALA A 342 29.98 -4.28 4.72
N ASP A 343 29.62 -4.69 3.50
CA ASP A 343 29.74 -3.86 2.29
C ASP A 343 28.70 -2.71 2.24
N ALA A 344 27.53 -2.91 2.86
CA ALA A 344 26.47 -1.91 2.92
C ALA A 344 25.42 -2.21 4.00
N LEU A 345 24.75 -1.14 4.45
CA LEU A 345 23.45 -1.23 5.12
C LEU A 345 22.36 -1.23 4.05
N VAL A 346 21.45 -2.22 4.09
CA VAL A 346 20.34 -2.30 3.13
C VAL A 346 19.02 -2.20 3.87
N THR A 347 18.13 -1.36 3.35
CA THR A 347 16.78 -1.14 3.88
C THR A 347 15.71 -1.36 2.81
N THR A 348 14.44 -1.22 3.17
CA THR A 348 13.33 -1.23 2.22
C THR A 348 13.09 0.18 1.67
N GLU A 349 12.45 0.28 0.50
CA GLU A 349 12.06 1.57 -0.07
C GLU A 349 11.13 2.36 0.88
N LYS A 350 10.23 1.66 1.59
CA LYS A 350 9.32 2.26 2.57
C LYS A 350 10.05 2.84 3.78
N ASP A 351 11.13 2.22 4.20
CA ASP A 351 11.96 2.72 5.31
C ASP A 351 12.87 3.86 4.86
N ALA A 352 13.46 3.74 3.68
CA ALA A 352 14.37 4.75 3.11
C ALA A 352 13.74 6.16 3.06
N VAL A 353 12.43 6.26 2.77
CA VAL A 353 11.73 7.56 2.73
C VAL A 353 11.49 8.18 4.11
N ARG A 354 11.73 7.43 5.19
CA ARG A 354 11.64 7.87 6.58
C ARG A 354 12.98 8.19 7.20
N PHE A 355 14.08 7.88 6.50
CA PHE A 355 15.41 8.17 7.00
C PHE A 355 15.66 9.68 7.01
N PRO A 356 16.28 10.20 8.06
CA PRO A 356 16.75 11.58 8.07
C PRO A 356 17.86 11.78 7.04
N ARG A 357 18.01 13.01 6.57
CA ARG A 357 19.12 13.35 5.69
C ARG A 357 20.41 13.38 6.50
N LEU A 358 21.41 12.62 6.06
CA LEU A 358 22.75 12.60 6.63
C LEU A 358 23.72 13.20 5.62
N GLU A 359 24.67 13.99 6.08
CA GLU A 359 25.69 14.63 5.23
C GLU A 359 26.77 13.65 4.81
N THR A 360 27.20 12.80 5.75
CA THR A 360 28.24 11.79 5.53
C THR A 360 27.83 10.45 6.14
N THR A 361 28.26 9.36 5.52
CA THR A 361 28.01 8.01 6.01
C THR A 361 29.27 7.15 5.93
N PRO A 362 29.59 6.34 6.96
CA PRO A 362 30.79 5.51 6.98
C PRO A 362 30.73 4.37 5.95
N VAL A 363 29.55 3.94 5.56
CA VAL A 363 29.29 2.90 4.57
C VAL A 363 28.11 3.28 3.68
N ARG A 364 27.97 2.58 2.55
CA ARG A 364 26.80 2.76 1.68
C ARG A 364 25.50 2.37 2.41
N CYS A 365 24.47 3.18 2.19
CA CYS A 365 23.11 2.88 2.64
C CYS A 365 22.20 2.75 1.43
N LEU A 366 21.78 1.52 1.13
CA LEU A 366 21.01 1.19 -0.06
C LEU A 366 19.60 0.77 0.32
N TYR A 367 18.65 0.95 -0.58
CA TYR A 367 17.34 0.33 -0.47
C TYR A 367 17.03 -0.55 -1.67
N LEU A 368 16.34 -1.66 -1.41
CA LEU A 368 15.86 -2.56 -2.45
C LEU A 368 14.54 -2.04 -3.00
N ARG A 369 14.53 -1.69 -4.28
CA ARG A 369 13.31 -1.32 -4.98
C ARG A 369 12.61 -2.54 -5.54
N ILE A 370 11.28 -2.58 -5.36
CA ILE A 370 10.42 -3.64 -5.82
C ILE A 370 9.49 -3.07 -6.90
N ALA A 371 9.27 -3.81 -7.97
CA ALA A 371 8.30 -3.50 -9.01
C ALA A 371 7.31 -4.67 -9.21
N ILE A 372 6.20 -4.40 -9.88
CA ILE A 372 5.28 -5.44 -10.33
C ILE A 372 5.88 -6.12 -11.57
N GLU A 373 5.91 -7.44 -11.52
CA GLU A 373 6.16 -8.31 -12.65
C GLU A 373 4.86 -9.01 -12.98
N ILE A 374 4.33 -8.78 -14.19
CA ILE A 374 3.12 -9.45 -14.68
C ILE A 374 3.55 -10.83 -15.19
N LEU A 375 2.97 -11.88 -14.58
CA LEU A 375 3.23 -13.28 -14.92
C LEU A 375 2.24 -13.78 -15.97
N GLU A 376 0.97 -13.36 -15.85
CA GLU A 376 -0.11 -13.71 -16.78
C GLU A 376 -1.09 -12.54 -16.92
N GLY A 377 -1.74 -12.44 -18.10
CA GLY A 377 -2.76 -11.42 -18.38
C GLY A 377 -2.18 -10.06 -18.81
N ALA A 378 -0.96 -10.02 -19.35
CA ALA A 378 -0.35 -8.79 -19.87
C ALA A 378 -1.21 -8.14 -20.98
N GLU A 379 -1.86 -8.95 -21.83
CA GLU A 379 -2.78 -8.46 -22.86
C GLU A 379 -4.00 -7.77 -22.26
N SER A 380 -4.62 -8.37 -21.23
CA SER A 380 -5.75 -7.76 -20.52
C SER A 380 -5.35 -6.45 -19.85
N PHE A 381 -4.13 -6.35 -19.27
CA PHE A 381 -3.60 -5.09 -18.75
C PHE A 381 -3.45 -4.05 -19.88
N THR A 382 -2.89 -4.42 -21.02
CA THR A 382 -2.76 -3.51 -22.17
C THR A 382 -4.13 -3.06 -22.70
N GLN A 383 -5.10 -3.97 -22.79
CA GLN A 383 -6.47 -3.65 -23.23
C GLN A 383 -7.15 -2.64 -22.29
N ILE A 384 -7.00 -2.79 -20.95
CA ILE A 384 -7.58 -1.84 -20.00
C ILE A 384 -6.92 -0.46 -20.11
N ILE A 385 -5.60 -0.39 -20.30
CA ILE A 385 -4.88 0.86 -20.53
C ILE A 385 -5.39 1.54 -21.80
N ASN A 386 -5.51 0.80 -22.90
CA ASN A 386 -6.04 1.32 -24.17
C ASN A 386 -7.49 1.83 -24.00
N ARG A 387 -8.34 1.09 -23.29
CA ARG A 387 -9.71 1.53 -22.98
C ARG A 387 -9.73 2.85 -22.21
N ILE A 388 -8.80 3.06 -21.26
CA ILE A 388 -8.68 4.31 -20.51
C ILE A 388 -8.19 5.45 -21.42
N CYS A 389 -7.22 5.19 -22.28
CA CYS A 389 -6.59 6.22 -23.12
C CYS A 389 -7.50 6.68 -24.27
N PHE A 390 -8.23 5.77 -24.92
CA PHE A 390 -8.95 6.04 -26.16
C PHE A 390 -10.47 6.15 -25.99
N LYS A 391 -11.05 5.73 -24.86
CA LYS A 391 -12.45 5.96 -24.58
C LYS A 391 -12.64 7.41 -24.15
N ARG A 392 -13.15 8.26 -25.04
CA ARG A 392 -13.63 9.62 -24.69
C ARG A 392 -14.74 9.44 -23.64
N GLY A 393 -14.60 10.11 -22.50
CA GLY A 393 -15.53 10.06 -21.37
C GLY A 393 -16.89 10.65 -21.67
#